data_426e4672112386aaee41a5355ad27de1
#
_entry.id   426e4672112386aaee41a5355ad27de1
#
_cell.length_a   1.000
_cell.length_b   1.000
_cell.length_c   1.000
_cell.angle_alpha   90.00
_cell.angle_beta   90.00
_cell.angle_gamma   90.00
#
_symmetry.space_group_name_H-M   'P 1'
#
loop_
_entity.id
_entity.type
_entity.pdbx_description
1 polymer ?
#
loop_
_entity_poly.entity_id
_entity_poly.type
_entity_poly.pdbx_seq_one_letter_code
_entity_poly.pdbx_strand_id
1 'polypeptide(L)'
;AIICPGGGFSYVGSLHEGFPLASEISTKKLNAFVIRYRIGNERWATEDLAHAIRFIFENAATLKVDTKNYSLWGGSAGARMVGNIAYYGVSAFGAGNYPKPVTAVIAYTGQSSYDKSFPATFITVSADDWIANVSTVERRVKKKKNAGVTVSYERYKNAGHGFGLGTGTDAEGWLYKAIDFWKSQ
;
A
#
# COMPACT_ATOMS: atom_id res chain seq x y z
N ALA A 1 10.00 2.21 2.21
CA ALA A 1 8.68 2.05 1.58
C ALA A 1 8.77 1.31 0.26
N ILE A 2 7.83 0.42 -0.02
CA ILE A 2 7.67 -0.22 -1.34
C ILE A 2 6.27 0.17 -1.85
N ILE A 3 6.23 0.82 -3.01
CA ILE A 3 5.02 1.45 -3.56
C ILE A 3 4.52 0.64 -4.75
N CYS A 4 3.25 0.23 -4.68
CA CYS A 4 2.52 -0.53 -5.68
C CYS A 4 1.46 0.38 -6.32
N PRO A 5 1.73 0.99 -7.48
CA PRO A 5 0.74 1.83 -8.15
C PRO A 5 -0.50 1.03 -8.58
N GLY A 6 -1.63 1.71 -8.73
CA GLY A 6 -2.84 1.15 -9.31
C GLY A 6 -2.76 0.95 -10.82
N GLY A 7 -3.91 0.72 -11.44
CA GLY A 7 -4.03 0.52 -12.90
C GLY A 7 -4.89 -0.68 -13.29
N GLY A 8 -5.68 -1.23 -12.34
CA GLY A 8 -6.64 -2.30 -12.62
C GLY A 8 -6.02 -3.60 -13.13
N PHE A 9 -4.71 -3.80 -12.96
CA PHE A 9 -3.92 -4.88 -13.57
C PHE A 9 -3.90 -4.84 -15.11
N SER A 10 -4.32 -3.74 -15.71
CA SER A 10 -4.26 -3.52 -17.16
C SER A 10 -3.09 -2.63 -17.57
N TYR A 11 -2.63 -1.80 -16.65
CA TYR A 11 -1.42 -0.98 -16.74
C TYR A 11 -0.85 -0.74 -15.35
N VAL A 12 0.28 -0.04 -15.24
CA VAL A 12 0.88 0.35 -13.97
C VAL A 12 0.97 1.87 -13.92
N GLY A 13 0.22 2.49 -12.99
CA GLY A 13 0.10 3.94 -12.84
C GLY A 13 1.33 4.62 -12.23
N SER A 14 2.54 4.25 -12.67
CA SER A 14 3.80 4.68 -12.05
C SER A 14 3.99 6.19 -12.05
N LEU A 15 3.52 6.88 -13.11
CA LEU A 15 3.69 8.34 -13.25
C LEU A 15 2.78 9.13 -12.30
N HIS A 16 1.64 8.59 -11.94
CA HIS A 16 0.65 9.28 -11.11
C HIS A 16 0.66 8.82 -9.65
N GLU A 17 0.76 7.51 -9.42
CA GLU A 17 0.68 6.92 -8.09
C GLU A 17 2.03 6.36 -7.58
N GLY A 18 3.03 6.23 -8.43
CA GLY A 18 4.31 5.65 -8.06
C GLY A 18 5.37 6.68 -7.75
N PHE A 19 5.91 7.30 -8.78
CA PHE A 19 7.06 8.21 -8.65
C PHE A 19 6.76 9.46 -7.83
N PRO A 20 5.58 10.12 -7.92
CA PRO A 20 5.28 11.26 -7.06
C PRO A 20 5.28 10.90 -5.57
N LEU A 21 4.65 9.76 -5.19
CA LEU A 21 4.67 9.29 -3.81
C LEU A 21 6.08 8.96 -3.34
N ALA A 22 6.88 8.28 -4.18
CA ALA A 22 8.26 7.96 -3.85
C ALA A 22 9.11 9.21 -3.65
N SER A 23 8.95 10.21 -4.51
CA SER A 23 9.64 11.50 -4.38
C SER A 23 9.34 12.15 -3.03
N GLU A 24 8.07 12.27 -2.68
CA GLU A 24 7.65 12.88 -1.41
C GLU A 24 8.13 12.09 -0.18
N ILE A 25 8.06 10.75 -0.21
CA ILE A 25 8.59 9.90 0.87
C ILE A 25 10.10 10.12 1.02
N SER A 26 10.82 10.26 -0.08
CA SER A 26 12.27 10.50 -0.08
C SER A 26 12.65 11.84 0.55
N THR A 27 11.81 12.87 0.45
CA THR A 27 12.03 14.16 1.14
C THR A 27 12.09 14.02 2.67
N LYS A 28 11.48 12.94 3.20
CA LYS A 28 11.48 12.62 4.65
C LYS A 28 12.67 11.75 5.07
N LYS A 29 13.70 11.63 4.21
CA LYS A 29 14.90 10.80 4.43
C LYS A 29 14.55 9.30 4.59
N LEU A 30 13.52 8.85 3.89
CA LEU A 30 13.09 7.45 3.83
C LEU A 30 13.36 6.90 2.43
N ASN A 31 13.84 5.66 2.35
CA ASN A 31 13.99 4.98 1.07
C ASN A 31 12.63 4.60 0.50
N ALA A 32 12.44 4.82 -0.80
CA ALA A 32 11.21 4.48 -1.51
C ALA A 32 11.51 3.75 -2.82
N PHE A 33 10.85 2.62 -3.02
CA PHE A 33 10.94 1.79 -4.22
C PHE A 33 9.58 1.74 -4.89
N VAL A 34 9.52 1.99 -6.19
CA VAL A 34 8.29 1.84 -6.98
C VAL A 34 8.39 0.56 -7.78
N ILE A 35 7.44 -0.34 -7.58
CA ILE A 35 7.38 -1.57 -8.36
C ILE A 35 6.68 -1.35 -9.70
N ARG A 36 7.26 -1.92 -10.76
CA ARG A 36 6.59 -2.16 -12.03
C ARG A 36 6.35 -3.65 -12.16
N TYR A 37 5.10 -4.06 -12.07
CA TYR A 37 4.67 -5.45 -12.02
C TYR A 37 4.05 -5.91 -13.34
N ARG A 38 4.01 -7.23 -13.55
CA ARG A 38 3.30 -7.82 -14.70
C ARG A 38 1.81 -7.51 -14.60
N ILE A 39 1.27 -7.06 -15.72
CA ILE A 39 -0.17 -6.86 -15.90
C ILE A 39 -0.85 -8.18 -16.30
N GLY A 40 -2.20 -8.18 -16.32
CA GLY A 40 -3.02 -9.32 -16.72
C GLY A 40 -3.82 -9.94 -15.59
N ASN A 41 -3.23 -10.14 -14.42
CA ASN A 41 -3.98 -10.60 -13.25
C ASN A 41 -3.30 -10.24 -11.92
N GLU A 42 -4.10 -10.26 -10.86
CA GLU A 42 -3.68 -9.92 -9.51
C GLU A 42 -2.59 -10.85 -8.96
N ARG A 43 -2.65 -12.15 -9.29
CA ARG A 43 -1.70 -13.13 -8.76
C ARG A 43 -0.29 -12.85 -9.27
N TRP A 44 -0.11 -12.67 -10.57
CA TRP A 44 1.20 -12.36 -11.15
C TRP A 44 1.78 -11.07 -10.60
N ALA A 45 0.93 -10.04 -10.50
CA ALA A 45 1.35 -8.77 -9.91
C ALA A 45 1.79 -8.93 -8.44
N THR A 46 1.07 -9.74 -7.65
CA THR A 46 1.44 -9.99 -6.25
C THR A 46 2.71 -10.85 -6.13
N GLU A 47 2.91 -11.82 -7.03
CA GLU A 47 4.17 -12.58 -7.13
C GLU A 47 5.36 -11.65 -7.40
N ASP A 48 5.21 -10.69 -8.32
CA ASP A 48 6.24 -9.71 -8.60
C ASP A 48 6.56 -8.81 -7.40
N LEU A 49 5.54 -8.41 -6.62
CA LEU A 49 5.75 -7.70 -5.37
C LEU A 49 6.53 -8.55 -4.36
N ALA A 50 6.18 -9.82 -4.23
CA ALA A 50 6.88 -10.74 -3.34
C ALA A 50 8.36 -10.87 -3.74
N HIS A 51 8.66 -11.03 -5.03
CA HIS A 51 10.02 -11.08 -5.54
C HIS A 51 10.77 -9.75 -5.40
N ALA A 52 10.09 -8.61 -5.52
CA ALA A 52 10.69 -7.30 -5.25
C ALA A 52 11.07 -7.14 -3.78
N ILE A 53 10.24 -7.60 -2.85
CA ILE A 53 10.57 -7.64 -1.42
C ILE A 53 11.81 -8.50 -1.19
N ARG A 54 11.82 -9.72 -1.71
CA ARG A 54 13.00 -10.61 -1.65
C ARG A 54 14.25 -9.92 -2.15
N PHE A 55 14.20 -9.32 -3.35
CA PHE A 55 15.35 -8.63 -3.96
C PHE A 55 15.89 -7.51 -3.05
N ILE A 56 15.00 -6.69 -2.47
CA ILE A 56 15.39 -5.59 -1.58
C ILE A 56 16.07 -6.16 -0.32
N PHE A 57 15.51 -7.21 0.27
CA PHE A 57 16.08 -7.82 1.47
C PHE A 57 17.45 -8.47 1.21
N GLU A 58 17.59 -9.22 0.12
CA GLU A 58 18.86 -9.88 -0.26
C GLU A 58 19.96 -8.87 -0.65
N ASN A 59 19.56 -7.68 -1.11
CA ASN A 59 20.49 -6.63 -1.56
C ASN A 59 20.53 -5.41 -0.62
N ALA A 60 20.02 -5.54 0.61
CA ALA A 60 19.84 -4.41 1.53
C ALA A 60 21.16 -3.64 1.78
N ALA A 61 22.27 -4.34 1.94
CA ALA A 61 23.58 -3.73 2.13
C ALA A 61 24.02 -2.89 0.91
N THR A 62 23.89 -3.44 -0.29
CA THR A 62 24.24 -2.75 -1.56
C THR A 62 23.32 -1.55 -1.81
N LEU A 63 22.03 -1.71 -1.51
CA LEU A 63 21.03 -0.65 -1.64
C LEU A 63 21.12 0.38 -0.50
N LYS A 64 21.89 0.10 0.55
CA LYS A 64 22.04 0.94 1.76
C LYS A 64 20.69 1.24 2.42
N VAL A 65 19.87 0.21 2.60
CA VAL A 65 18.54 0.32 3.21
C VAL A 65 18.43 -0.52 4.46
N ASP A 66 17.65 -0.03 5.44
CA ASP A 66 17.21 -0.81 6.58
C ASP A 66 15.85 -1.46 6.25
N THR A 67 15.78 -2.78 6.40
CA THR A 67 14.58 -3.56 6.11
C THR A 67 13.72 -3.86 7.34
N LYS A 68 14.17 -3.50 8.56
CA LYS A 68 13.50 -3.90 9.81
C LYS A 68 12.06 -3.40 9.92
N ASN A 69 11.83 -2.16 9.54
CA ASN A 69 10.53 -1.51 9.69
C ASN A 69 9.94 -1.12 8.33
N TYR A 70 10.06 -1.99 7.34
CA TYR A 70 9.56 -1.67 6.01
C TYR A 70 8.03 -1.60 5.95
N SER A 71 7.53 -0.82 5.01
CA SER A 71 6.10 -0.63 4.75
C SER A 71 5.75 -0.91 3.30
N LEU A 72 4.52 -1.36 3.06
CA LEU A 72 3.96 -1.52 1.73
C LEU A 72 2.88 -0.48 1.50
N TRP A 73 2.90 0.14 0.33
CA TRP A 73 2.00 1.22 -0.06
C TRP A 73 1.31 0.85 -1.36
N GLY A 74 -0.01 0.92 -1.40
CA GLY A 74 -0.73 0.58 -2.63
C GLY A 74 -1.96 1.44 -2.86
N GLY A 75 -2.18 1.80 -4.13
CA GLY A 75 -3.40 2.40 -4.63
C GLY A 75 -4.21 1.41 -5.47
N SER A 76 -5.54 1.36 -5.31
CA SER A 76 -6.43 0.56 -6.16
C SER A 76 -5.98 -0.91 -6.30
N ALA A 77 -5.62 -1.33 -7.51
CA ALA A 77 -5.05 -2.66 -7.78
C ALA A 77 -3.77 -2.92 -6.98
N GLY A 78 -2.88 -1.92 -6.83
CA GLY A 78 -1.68 -2.04 -6.01
C GLY A 78 -2.01 -2.25 -4.53
N ALA A 79 -3.08 -1.65 -4.02
CA ALA A 79 -3.53 -1.88 -2.65
C ALA A 79 -4.04 -3.31 -2.42
N ARG A 80 -4.55 -3.99 -3.47
CA ARG A 80 -4.90 -5.41 -3.40
C ARG A 80 -3.65 -6.28 -3.26
N MET A 81 -2.58 -5.98 -4.02
CA MET A 81 -1.28 -6.66 -3.91
C MET A 81 -0.71 -6.51 -2.49
N VAL A 82 -0.72 -5.28 -1.95
CA VAL A 82 -0.30 -4.98 -0.58
C VAL A 82 -1.12 -5.79 0.42
N GLY A 83 -2.44 -5.83 0.26
CA GLY A 83 -3.34 -6.61 1.11
C GLY A 83 -3.03 -8.11 1.09
N ASN A 84 -2.69 -8.66 -0.08
CA ASN A 84 -2.33 -10.06 -0.23
C ASN A 84 -1.02 -10.40 0.50
N ILE A 85 0.04 -9.60 0.31
CA ILE A 85 1.31 -9.81 1.04
C ILE A 85 1.12 -9.61 2.55
N ALA A 86 0.38 -8.59 2.95
CA ALA A 86 0.13 -8.32 4.36
C ALA A 86 -0.61 -9.47 5.07
N TYR A 87 -1.50 -10.14 4.37
CA TYR A 87 -2.29 -11.25 4.92
C TYR A 87 -1.56 -12.60 4.82
N TYR A 88 -1.19 -12.99 3.59
CA TYR A 88 -0.64 -14.32 3.32
C TYR A 88 0.87 -14.42 3.54
N GLY A 89 1.58 -13.30 3.54
CA GLY A 89 3.05 -13.26 3.58
C GLY A 89 3.69 -13.47 2.21
N VAL A 90 4.97 -13.17 2.13
CA VAL A 90 5.78 -13.25 0.91
C VAL A 90 5.91 -14.70 0.41
N SER A 91 6.02 -15.66 1.32
CA SER A 91 6.19 -17.09 0.99
C SER A 91 5.02 -17.68 0.21
N ALA A 92 3.80 -17.19 0.43
CA ALA A 92 2.61 -17.64 -0.30
C ALA A 92 2.66 -17.33 -1.80
N PHE A 93 3.59 -16.46 -2.20
CA PHE A 93 3.80 -16.00 -3.58
C PHE A 93 5.18 -16.40 -4.13
N GLY A 94 5.79 -17.44 -3.58
CA GLY A 94 6.96 -18.10 -4.14
C GLY A 94 8.31 -17.40 -3.92
N ALA A 95 8.38 -16.33 -3.10
CA ALA A 95 9.59 -15.55 -2.94
C ALA A 95 10.40 -15.84 -1.66
N GLY A 96 10.09 -16.92 -0.95
CA GLY A 96 10.78 -17.29 0.29
C GLY A 96 10.16 -16.70 1.55
N ASN A 97 10.79 -16.92 2.69
CA ASN A 97 10.25 -16.51 3.99
C ASN A 97 10.87 -15.19 4.45
N TYR A 98 10.15 -14.11 4.26
CA TYR A 98 10.53 -12.76 4.70
C TYR A 98 9.47 -12.22 5.68
N PRO A 99 9.84 -11.32 6.61
CA PRO A 99 8.88 -10.76 7.55
C PRO A 99 7.75 -10.01 6.83
N LYS A 100 6.58 -9.96 7.45
CA LYS A 100 5.49 -9.09 6.98
C LYS A 100 5.90 -7.62 7.19
N PRO A 101 5.35 -6.67 6.41
CA PRO A 101 5.58 -5.24 6.66
C PRO A 101 5.06 -4.85 8.05
N VAL A 102 5.66 -3.86 8.69
CA VAL A 102 5.11 -3.29 9.94
C VAL A 102 3.86 -2.48 9.66
N THR A 103 3.77 -1.89 8.47
CA THR A 103 2.62 -1.07 8.07
C THR A 103 2.21 -1.37 6.62
N ALA A 104 0.90 -1.50 6.43
CA ALA A 104 0.26 -1.55 5.12
C ALA A 104 -0.54 -0.26 4.89
N VAL A 105 -0.23 0.47 3.84
CA VAL A 105 -1.00 1.63 3.38
C VAL A 105 -1.88 1.19 2.22
N ILE A 106 -3.19 1.28 2.41
CA ILE A 106 -4.22 0.78 1.50
C ILE A 106 -5.09 1.95 1.07
N ALA A 107 -4.87 2.43 -0.13
CA ALA A 107 -5.62 3.55 -0.69
C ALA A 107 -6.68 3.05 -1.69
N TYR A 108 -7.88 3.61 -1.56
CA TYR A 108 -9.04 3.44 -2.46
C TYR A 108 -9.29 2.01 -2.95
N THR A 109 -9.35 1.04 -2.01
CA THR A 109 -9.87 -0.30 -2.27
C THR A 109 -10.60 -0.89 -1.07
N GLY A 110 -11.75 -1.49 -1.30
CA GLY A 110 -12.50 -2.26 -0.31
C GLY A 110 -12.09 -3.74 -0.25
N GLN A 111 -11.18 -4.17 -1.12
CA GLN A 111 -10.79 -5.57 -1.23
C GLN A 111 -9.50 -5.83 -0.44
N SER A 112 -9.64 -6.30 0.79
CA SER A 112 -8.52 -6.77 1.60
C SER A 112 -9.00 -7.79 2.63
N SER A 113 -8.15 -8.79 2.91
CA SER A 113 -8.35 -9.72 4.02
C SER A 113 -8.08 -9.03 5.36
N TYR A 114 -8.49 -9.65 6.45
CA TYR A 114 -8.27 -9.13 7.79
C TYR A 114 -8.27 -10.26 8.81
N ASP A 115 -7.32 -10.25 9.71
CA ASP A 115 -7.29 -10.99 10.96
C ASP A 115 -6.31 -10.29 11.92
N LYS A 116 -6.14 -10.83 13.12
CA LYS A 116 -5.23 -10.26 14.13
C LYS A 116 -3.74 -10.26 13.73
N SER A 117 -3.34 -11.03 12.72
CA SER A 117 -1.97 -11.09 12.21
C SER A 117 -1.68 -10.05 11.12
N PHE A 118 -2.70 -9.29 10.71
CA PHE A 118 -2.53 -8.24 9.72
C PHE A 118 -1.72 -7.08 10.32
N PRO A 119 -0.77 -6.49 9.58
CA PRO A 119 0.03 -5.38 10.07
C PRO A 119 -0.82 -4.13 10.37
N ALA A 120 -0.25 -3.20 11.13
CA ALA A 120 -0.86 -1.88 11.31
C ALA A 120 -1.21 -1.28 9.95
N THR A 121 -2.40 -0.73 9.80
CA THR A 121 -2.94 -0.39 8.49
C THR A 121 -3.42 1.06 8.45
N PHE A 122 -2.91 1.83 7.50
CA PHE A 122 -3.47 3.12 7.12
C PHE A 122 -4.39 2.94 5.90
N ILE A 123 -5.64 3.36 6.00
CA ILE A 123 -6.64 3.22 4.93
C ILE A 123 -7.16 4.59 4.56
N THR A 124 -7.27 4.85 3.25
CA THR A 124 -7.84 6.09 2.75
C THR A 124 -8.74 5.86 1.53
N VAL A 125 -9.79 6.67 1.42
CA VAL A 125 -10.75 6.65 0.30
C VAL A 125 -11.41 8.02 0.16
N SER A 126 -11.90 8.35 -1.04
CA SER A 126 -12.75 9.52 -1.27
C SER A 126 -14.22 9.14 -1.31
N ALA A 127 -15.09 10.03 -0.82
CA ALA A 127 -16.54 9.82 -0.78
C ALA A 127 -17.18 9.76 -2.17
N ASP A 128 -16.57 10.42 -3.14
CA ASP A 128 -16.96 10.44 -4.54
C ASP A 128 -16.24 9.39 -5.41
N ASP A 129 -15.53 8.44 -4.76
CA ASP A 129 -14.89 7.33 -5.45
C ASP A 129 -15.95 6.38 -6.04
N TRP A 130 -16.06 6.35 -7.36
CA TRP A 130 -17.02 5.56 -8.10
C TRP A 130 -16.57 4.11 -8.37
N ILE A 131 -15.32 3.76 -8.02
CA ILE A 131 -14.75 2.40 -8.14
C ILE A 131 -14.70 1.74 -6.77
N ALA A 132 -14.08 2.38 -5.78
CA ALA A 132 -13.93 1.87 -4.42
C ALA A 132 -15.07 2.42 -3.53
N ASN A 133 -16.20 1.73 -3.51
CA ASN A 133 -17.35 2.16 -2.73
C ASN A 133 -17.00 2.37 -1.25
N VAL A 134 -17.22 3.59 -0.76
CA VAL A 134 -16.89 4.04 0.59
C VAL A 134 -17.46 3.13 1.66
N SER A 135 -18.75 2.75 1.57
CA SER A 135 -19.37 1.90 2.60
C SER A 135 -18.72 0.51 2.67
N THR A 136 -18.20 0.03 1.55
CA THR A 136 -17.43 -1.22 1.52
C THR A 136 -16.07 -1.05 2.20
N VAL A 137 -15.37 0.06 1.97
CA VAL A 137 -14.12 0.38 2.65
C VAL A 137 -14.36 0.51 4.16
N GLU A 138 -15.35 1.28 4.58
CA GLU A 138 -15.68 1.49 6.00
C GLU A 138 -16.06 0.18 6.71
N ARG A 139 -16.79 -0.70 6.04
CA ARG A 139 -17.07 -2.04 6.56
C ARG A 139 -15.78 -2.85 6.77
N ARG A 140 -14.79 -2.73 5.88
CA ARG A 140 -13.48 -3.37 6.03
C ARG A 140 -12.66 -2.74 7.17
N VAL A 141 -12.68 -1.43 7.30
CA VAL A 141 -12.07 -0.72 8.45
C VAL A 141 -12.63 -1.27 9.77
N LYS A 142 -13.97 -1.33 9.89
CA LYS A 142 -14.64 -1.86 11.09
C LYS A 142 -14.23 -3.31 11.37
N LYS A 143 -14.20 -4.16 10.34
CA LYS A 143 -13.80 -5.58 10.49
C LYS A 143 -12.35 -5.73 10.94
N LYS A 144 -11.42 -4.94 10.38
CA LYS A 144 -10.02 -4.94 10.81
C LYS A 144 -9.87 -4.50 12.28
N LYS A 145 -10.53 -3.41 12.68
CA LYS A 145 -10.53 -2.94 14.08
C LYS A 145 -11.08 -4.00 15.02
N ASN A 146 -12.18 -4.65 14.67
CA ASN A 146 -12.78 -5.72 15.48
C ASN A 146 -11.89 -6.97 15.57
N ALA A 147 -11.05 -7.22 14.58
CA ALA A 147 -10.06 -8.29 14.61
C ALA A 147 -8.79 -7.92 15.40
N GLY A 148 -8.71 -6.73 15.99
CA GLY A 148 -7.57 -6.27 16.79
C GLY A 148 -6.44 -5.64 15.97
N VAL A 149 -6.65 -5.33 14.69
CA VAL A 149 -5.67 -4.61 13.86
C VAL A 149 -5.66 -3.14 14.23
N THR A 150 -4.47 -2.56 14.40
CA THR A 150 -4.28 -1.11 14.51
C THR A 150 -4.61 -0.45 13.17
N VAL A 151 -5.65 0.39 13.13
CA VAL A 151 -6.11 1.02 11.89
C VAL A 151 -6.27 2.52 12.05
N SER A 152 -5.57 3.29 11.21
CA SER A 152 -5.87 4.68 10.91
C SER A 152 -6.72 4.76 9.65
N TYR A 153 -7.75 5.59 9.64
CA TYR A 153 -8.67 5.73 8.51
C TYR A 153 -8.95 7.19 8.20
N GLU A 154 -8.73 7.58 6.95
CA GLU A 154 -9.00 8.91 6.43
C GLU A 154 -10.01 8.83 5.28
N ARG A 155 -11.08 9.63 5.39
CA ARG A 155 -12.09 9.79 4.35
C ARG A 155 -12.09 11.21 3.83
N TYR A 156 -11.94 11.35 2.52
CA TYR A 156 -12.00 12.62 1.80
C TYR A 156 -13.35 12.77 1.09
N LYS A 157 -13.68 13.98 0.64
CA LYS A 157 -14.99 14.28 0.07
C LYS A 157 -14.99 14.23 -1.46
N ASN A 158 -13.94 14.77 -2.09
CA ASN A 158 -13.91 15.07 -3.51
C ASN A 158 -12.55 14.84 -4.18
N ALA A 159 -11.84 13.81 -3.77
CA ALA A 159 -10.57 13.45 -4.38
C ALA A 159 -10.70 12.42 -5.52
N GLY A 160 -11.86 11.79 -5.68
CA GLY A 160 -12.12 10.78 -6.70
C GLY A 160 -11.40 9.46 -6.44
N HIS A 161 -11.28 8.63 -7.49
CA HIS A 161 -10.49 7.41 -7.48
C HIS A 161 -9.07 7.68 -7.99
N GLY A 162 -8.06 7.05 -7.37
CA GLY A 162 -6.69 7.15 -7.86
C GLY A 162 -6.08 8.54 -7.67
N PHE A 163 -6.36 9.21 -6.56
CA PHE A 163 -5.98 10.61 -6.35
C PHE A 163 -4.46 10.85 -6.17
N GLY A 164 -3.62 9.81 -6.20
CA GLY A 164 -2.16 9.97 -6.06
C GLY A 164 -1.78 10.80 -4.83
N LEU A 165 -1.12 11.94 -5.00
CA LEU A 165 -0.81 12.87 -3.90
C LEU A 165 -2.02 13.65 -3.36
N GLY A 166 -3.15 13.61 -4.07
CA GLY A 166 -4.34 14.39 -3.72
C GLY A 166 -4.21 15.89 -3.95
N THR A 167 -3.20 16.33 -4.69
CA THR A 167 -2.92 17.76 -4.92
C THR A 167 -4.15 18.49 -5.49
N GLY A 168 -4.50 19.62 -4.87
CA GLY A 168 -5.66 20.42 -5.25
C GLY A 168 -7.01 19.84 -4.82
N THR A 169 -7.02 18.78 -4.01
CA THR A 169 -8.23 18.19 -3.41
C THR A 169 -8.16 18.24 -1.89
N ASP A 170 -9.22 17.83 -1.22
CA ASP A 170 -9.22 17.71 0.25
C ASP A 170 -8.38 16.54 0.78
N ALA A 171 -7.86 15.69 -0.13
CA ALA A 171 -6.92 14.64 0.21
C ALA A 171 -5.46 15.12 0.23
N GLU A 172 -5.17 16.37 -0.15
CA GLU A 172 -3.81 16.88 -0.12
C GLU A 172 -3.19 16.74 1.28
N GLY A 173 -1.95 16.22 1.32
CA GLY A 173 -1.26 15.97 2.59
C GLY A 173 -1.56 14.60 3.25
N TRP A 174 -2.44 13.78 2.70
CA TRP A 174 -2.73 12.44 3.25
C TRP A 174 -1.48 11.57 3.41
N LEU A 175 -0.54 11.71 2.47
CA LEU A 175 0.69 10.96 2.44
C LEU A 175 1.51 11.16 3.73
N TYR A 176 1.56 12.40 4.22
CA TYR A 176 2.31 12.72 5.44
C TYR A 176 1.68 12.12 6.69
N LYS A 177 0.35 12.07 6.76
CA LYS A 177 -0.37 11.36 7.83
C LYS A 177 -0.06 9.86 7.81
N ALA A 178 0.02 9.25 6.62
CA ALA A 178 0.38 7.86 6.47
C ALA A 178 1.86 7.59 6.84
N ILE A 179 2.78 8.51 6.53
CA ILE A 179 4.18 8.44 6.96
C ILE A 179 4.29 8.53 8.49
N ASP A 180 3.58 9.46 9.11
CA ASP A 180 3.59 9.63 10.56
C ASP A 180 2.99 8.39 11.26
N PHE A 181 1.91 7.84 10.72
CA PHE A 181 1.35 6.58 11.18
C PHE A 181 2.36 5.43 11.07
N TRP A 182 3.05 5.28 9.94
CA TRP A 182 4.08 4.25 9.78
C TRP A 182 5.21 4.42 10.78
N LYS A 183 5.71 5.65 10.99
CA LYS A 183 6.79 5.94 11.95
C LYS A 183 6.41 5.66 13.40
N SER A 184 5.13 5.61 13.70
CA SER A 184 4.62 5.33 15.06
C SER A 184 4.49 3.84 15.38
N GLN A 185 4.72 2.94 14.39
CA GLN A 185 4.67 1.49 14.58
C GLN A 185 6.07 0.94 14.86
#